data_bc87c8c8054c0b843d945a21b183a695
#
_entry.id   bc87c8c8054c0b843d945a21b183a695
#
_cell.length_a   1.000
_cell.length_b   1.000
_cell.length_c   1.000
_cell.angle_alpha   90.00
_cell.angle_beta   90.00
_cell.angle_gamma   90.00
#
_symmetry.space_group_name_H-M   'P 1'
#
loop_
_entity.id
_entity.type
_entity.pdbx_description
1 polymer ?
#
loop_
_entity_poly.entity_id
_entity_poly.type
_entity_poly.pdbx_seq_one_letter_code
_entity_poly.pdbx_strand_id
1 'polypeptide(L)'
;MKLPYRFQEEPGTEPVLSVDGYFGAPGLNLSHWPGNETPEDLRHDLSTGSALLFARLEAGVREERAAGCVAVVNNHSDTDGLCATYAILHPEQALLLERELLDAAAAGDF
;
A
#
# COMPACT_ATOMS: atom_id res chain seq x y z
N MET A 1 10.53 10.01 1.68
CA MET A 1 10.34 8.76 2.43
C MET A 1 10.89 7.61 1.59
N LYS A 2 11.84 6.91 2.12
CA LYS A 2 12.44 5.76 1.44
C LYS A 2 12.44 4.57 2.39
N LEU A 3 11.44 3.72 2.25
CA LEU A 3 11.33 2.51 3.07
C LEU A 3 11.75 1.30 2.23
N PRO A 4 12.48 0.33 2.82
CA PRO A 4 12.76 -0.91 2.12
C PRO A 4 11.48 -1.74 1.97
N TYR A 5 11.43 -2.56 0.93
CA TYR A 5 10.35 -3.52 0.75
C TYR A 5 10.74 -4.86 1.36
N ARG A 6 9.80 -5.52 2.04
CA ARG A 6 9.95 -6.89 2.54
C ARG A 6 8.71 -7.71 2.24
N PHE A 7 8.90 -8.95 1.80
CA PHE A 7 7.82 -9.93 1.82
C PHE A 7 7.75 -10.51 3.24
N GLN A 8 6.56 -10.44 3.86
CA GLN A 8 6.41 -10.83 5.27
C GLN A 8 5.08 -11.55 5.44
N GLU A 9 5.14 -12.86 5.72
CA GLU A 9 3.95 -13.70 5.85
C GLU A 9 3.23 -13.50 7.17
N GLU A 10 3.98 -13.23 8.24
CA GLU A 10 3.42 -13.10 9.60
C GLU A 10 3.52 -11.66 10.10
N PRO A 11 2.51 -11.18 10.85
CA PRO A 11 2.62 -9.87 11.47
C PRO A 11 3.73 -9.87 12.50
N GLY A 12 4.57 -8.83 12.44
CA GLY A 12 5.60 -8.61 13.44
C GLY A 12 5.15 -7.61 14.48
N THR A 13 6.10 -7.18 15.32
CA THR A 13 5.84 -6.18 16.36
C THR A 13 6.27 -4.79 15.94
N GLU A 14 7.03 -4.65 14.85
CA GLU A 14 7.47 -3.37 14.34
C GLU A 14 6.37 -2.70 13.50
N PRO A 15 6.23 -1.38 13.57
CA PRO A 15 5.31 -0.67 12.67
C PRO A 15 5.76 -0.80 11.22
N VAL A 16 4.83 -1.17 10.34
CA VAL A 16 5.10 -1.32 8.90
C VAL A 16 3.99 -0.66 8.10
N LEU A 17 4.29 -0.31 6.85
CA LEU A 17 3.29 0.09 5.88
C LEU A 17 2.92 -1.19 5.11
N SER A 18 1.81 -1.81 5.48
CA SER A 18 1.36 -3.05 4.85
C SER A 18 0.40 -2.75 3.71
N VAL A 19 0.58 -3.43 2.58
CA VAL A 19 -0.28 -3.28 1.42
C VAL A 19 -0.98 -4.59 1.11
N ASP A 20 -2.19 -4.47 0.55
CA ASP A 20 -3.03 -5.56 0.10
C ASP A 20 -3.49 -6.42 1.29
N GLY A 21 -2.97 -7.58 1.54
CA GLY A 21 -3.42 -8.41 2.64
C GLY A 21 -3.43 -7.69 4.01
N TYR A 22 -4.23 -8.21 4.95
CA TYR A 22 -4.29 -7.67 6.31
C TYR A 22 -3.29 -8.40 7.21
N PHE A 23 -2.41 -7.66 7.82
CA PHE A 23 -1.36 -8.23 8.65
C PHE A 23 -1.66 -8.21 10.15
N GLY A 24 -2.45 -7.26 10.63
CA GLY A 24 -2.60 -7.04 12.07
C GLY A 24 -1.37 -6.43 12.74
N ALA A 25 -0.38 -6.01 11.96
CA ALA A 25 0.81 -5.36 12.47
C ALA A 25 0.54 -3.89 12.79
N PRO A 26 1.31 -3.27 13.72
CA PRO A 26 1.23 -1.82 13.91
C PRO A 26 1.65 -1.07 12.64
N GLY A 27 1.22 0.17 12.52
CA GLY A 27 1.59 1.04 11.41
C GLY A 27 0.42 1.37 10.52
N LEU A 28 0.69 1.59 9.23
CA LEU A 28 -0.32 1.99 8.25
C LEU A 28 -0.68 0.80 7.35
N ASN A 29 -1.97 0.50 7.24
CA ASN A 29 -2.47 -0.57 6.38
C ASN A 29 -3.23 0.03 5.20
N LEU A 30 -2.88 -0.37 3.97
CA LEU A 30 -3.55 0.06 2.74
C LEU A 30 -4.04 -1.19 2.01
N SER A 31 -5.30 -1.53 2.23
CA SER A 31 -5.91 -2.77 1.75
C SER A 31 -7.37 -2.59 1.43
N HIS A 32 -7.89 -3.40 0.52
CA HIS A 32 -9.32 -3.51 0.25
C HIS A 32 -9.94 -4.78 0.86
N TRP A 33 -9.13 -5.60 1.52
CA TRP A 33 -9.58 -6.89 2.05
C TRP A 33 -10.54 -6.71 3.23
N PRO A 34 -11.48 -7.64 3.45
CA PRO A 34 -12.33 -7.59 4.63
C PRO A 34 -11.51 -7.55 5.91
N GLY A 35 -11.90 -6.70 6.84
CA GLY A 35 -11.18 -6.53 8.10
C GLY A 35 -9.96 -5.62 8.03
N ASN A 36 -9.74 -4.95 6.89
CA ASN A 36 -8.62 -4.02 6.75
C ASN A 36 -8.72 -2.85 7.73
N GLU A 37 -7.56 -2.24 8.02
CA GLU A 37 -7.48 -1.08 8.90
C GLU A 37 -7.10 0.19 8.13
N THR A 38 -7.38 0.22 6.84
CA THR A 38 -7.08 1.37 5.99
C THR A 38 -7.85 2.61 6.47
N PRO A 39 -7.17 3.75 6.66
CA PRO A 39 -7.85 5.00 7.01
C PRO A 39 -8.95 5.33 6.00
N GLU A 40 -10.05 5.89 6.48
CA GLU A 40 -11.22 6.13 5.65
C GLU A 40 -10.93 6.96 4.40
N ASP A 41 -10.08 7.98 4.52
CA ASP A 41 -9.72 8.86 3.40
C ASP A 41 -8.85 8.17 2.35
N LEU A 42 -8.32 6.98 2.64
CA LEU A 42 -7.48 6.21 1.74
C LEU A 42 -8.12 4.90 1.28
N ARG A 43 -9.39 4.69 1.60
CA ARG A 43 -10.11 3.47 1.19
C ARG A 43 -10.44 3.48 -0.29
N HIS A 44 -10.31 2.31 -0.90
CA HIS A 44 -10.62 2.09 -2.31
C HIS A 44 -10.98 0.62 -2.51
N ASP A 45 -11.65 0.29 -3.60
CA ASP A 45 -12.02 -1.07 -3.94
C ASP A 45 -10.82 -1.96 -4.31
N LEU A 46 -9.68 -1.35 -4.62
CA LEU A 46 -8.44 -2.03 -4.90
C LEU A 46 -7.36 -1.49 -3.97
N SER A 47 -6.46 -2.37 -3.52
CA SER A 47 -5.31 -1.95 -2.71
C SER A 47 -4.42 -0.98 -3.49
N THR A 48 -4.26 -1.19 -4.80
CA THR A 48 -3.58 -0.24 -5.69
C THR A 48 -4.23 1.14 -5.63
N GLY A 49 -5.57 1.20 -5.60
CA GLY A 49 -6.29 2.47 -5.48
C GLY A 49 -5.97 3.18 -4.17
N SER A 50 -5.96 2.45 -3.06
CA SER A 50 -5.58 3.01 -1.76
C SER A 50 -4.15 3.52 -1.77
N ALA A 51 -3.22 2.77 -2.36
CA ALA A 51 -1.83 3.19 -2.48
C ALA A 51 -1.67 4.45 -3.34
N LEU A 52 -2.46 4.57 -4.41
CA LEU A 52 -2.44 5.76 -5.26
C LEU A 52 -3.02 6.98 -4.55
N LEU A 53 -4.06 6.80 -3.74
CA LEU A 53 -4.58 7.89 -2.89
C LEU A 53 -3.50 8.37 -1.91
N PHE A 54 -2.75 7.45 -1.32
CA PHE A 54 -1.61 7.79 -0.48
C PHE A 54 -0.53 8.52 -1.27
N ALA A 55 -0.23 8.05 -2.49
CA ALA A 55 0.77 8.67 -3.36
C ALA A 55 0.44 10.12 -3.72
N ARG A 56 -0.85 10.48 -3.78
CA ARG A 56 -1.31 11.84 -4.08
C ARG A 56 -1.12 12.81 -2.94
N LEU A 57 -0.91 12.33 -1.72
CA LEU A 57 -0.65 13.20 -0.59
C LEU A 57 0.70 13.90 -0.79
N GLU A 58 0.86 15.09 -0.22
CA GLU A 58 2.14 15.75 -0.23
C GLU A 58 3.19 14.90 0.49
N ALA A 59 4.45 15.01 0.07
CA ALA A 59 5.53 14.20 0.62
C ALA A 59 5.62 14.28 2.14
N GLY A 60 5.50 15.48 2.70
CA GLY A 60 5.52 15.66 4.16
C GLY A 60 4.36 14.97 4.87
N VAL A 61 3.19 14.98 4.24
CA VAL A 61 2.00 14.29 4.78
C VAL A 61 2.19 12.78 4.72
N ARG A 62 2.75 12.27 3.61
CA ARG A 62 3.06 10.84 3.50
C ARG A 62 4.02 10.39 4.60
N GLU A 63 5.07 11.17 4.83
CA GLU A 63 6.05 10.86 5.88
C GLU A 63 5.40 10.85 7.27
N GLU A 64 4.52 11.80 7.54
CA GLU A 64 3.79 11.87 8.79
C GLU A 64 2.86 10.66 8.98
N ARG A 65 2.09 10.31 7.93
CA ARG A 65 1.15 9.18 7.95
C ARG A 65 1.86 7.84 8.12
N ALA A 66 3.07 7.71 7.60
CA ALA A 66 3.89 6.51 7.69
C ALA A 66 4.97 6.61 8.79
N ALA A 67 4.87 7.59 9.67
CA ALA A 67 5.88 7.80 10.71
C ALA A 67 6.04 6.56 11.58
N GLY A 68 7.29 6.18 11.83
CA GLY A 68 7.61 4.99 12.62
C GLY A 68 7.63 3.70 11.83
N CYS A 69 7.07 3.66 10.62
CA CYS A 69 7.12 2.46 9.79
C CYS A 69 8.55 2.18 9.34
N VAL A 70 8.97 0.92 9.44
CA VAL A 70 10.35 0.52 9.12
C VAL A 70 10.48 -0.11 7.74
N ALA A 71 9.37 -0.51 7.12
CA ALA A 71 9.37 -1.14 5.80
C ALA A 71 7.99 -1.08 5.17
N VAL A 72 7.95 -1.25 3.85
CA VAL A 72 6.73 -1.56 3.11
C VAL A 72 6.65 -3.08 2.99
N VAL A 73 5.56 -3.70 3.40
CA VAL A 73 5.43 -5.16 3.44
C VAL A 73 4.17 -5.64 2.73
N ASN A 74 4.25 -6.85 2.22
CA ASN A 74 3.14 -7.57 1.63
C ASN A 74 3.27 -9.04 2.03
N ASN A 75 2.15 -9.75 2.14
CA ASN A 75 2.14 -11.15 2.57
C ASN A 75 1.78 -12.15 1.47
N HIS A 76 1.58 -11.68 0.25
CA HIS A 76 1.33 -12.55 -0.90
C HIS A 76 1.68 -11.82 -2.18
N SER A 77 1.79 -12.57 -3.27
CA SER A 77 2.17 -12.02 -4.58
C SER A 77 1.00 -12.14 -5.56
N ASP A 78 0.33 -11.03 -5.80
CA ASP A 78 -0.64 -10.90 -6.88
C ASP A 78 -0.47 -9.53 -7.55
N THR A 79 -1.22 -9.30 -8.62
CA THR A 79 -1.05 -8.06 -9.40
C THR A 79 -1.42 -6.83 -8.58
N ASP A 80 -2.50 -6.89 -7.81
CA ASP A 80 -2.92 -5.75 -6.99
C ASP A 80 -1.86 -5.44 -5.90
N GLY A 81 -1.34 -6.46 -5.25
CA GLY A 81 -0.28 -6.27 -4.25
C GLY A 81 0.99 -5.69 -4.84
N LEU A 82 1.40 -6.16 -6.02
CA LEU A 82 2.59 -5.63 -6.71
C LEU A 82 2.40 -4.19 -7.14
N CYS A 83 1.25 -3.86 -7.74
CA CYS A 83 0.95 -2.49 -8.17
C CYS A 83 0.86 -1.54 -6.97
N ALA A 84 0.24 -1.97 -5.86
CA ALA A 84 0.15 -1.18 -4.65
C ALA A 84 1.54 -0.91 -4.08
N THR A 85 2.40 -1.94 -4.01
CA THR A 85 3.78 -1.78 -3.53
C THR A 85 4.54 -0.78 -4.38
N TYR A 86 4.43 -0.90 -5.72
CA TYR A 86 5.07 0.04 -6.63
C TYR A 86 4.63 1.48 -6.37
N ALA A 87 3.33 1.70 -6.17
CA ALA A 87 2.80 3.04 -5.93
C ALA A 87 3.35 3.66 -4.64
N ILE A 88 3.57 2.85 -3.60
CA ILE A 88 4.15 3.35 -2.35
C ILE A 88 5.63 3.67 -2.52
N LEU A 89 6.37 2.80 -3.19
CA LEU A 89 7.82 2.97 -3.36
C LEU A 89 8.18 4.05 -4.38
N HIS A 90 7.33 4.26 -5.39
CA HIS A 90 7.57 5.19 -6.48
C HIS A 90 6.32 6.05 -6.75
N PRO A 91 5.92 6.91 -5.79
CA PRO A 91 4.64 7.61 -5.89
C PRO A 91 4.51 8.53 -7.11
N GLU A 92 5.57 9.23 -7.47
CA GLU A 92 5.53 10.17 -8.60
C GLU A 92 5.35 9.44 -9.91
N GLN A 93 6.13 8.36 -10.13
CA GLN A 93 6.02 7.53 -11.32
C GLN A 93 4.66 6.83 -11.38
N ALA A 94 4.18 6.35 -10.24
CA ALA A 94 2.90 5.66 -10.17
C ALA A 94 1.74 6.57 -10.56
N LEU A 95 1.76 7.84 -10.16
CA LEU A 95 0.71 8.78 -10.54
C LEU A 95 0.68 9.03 -12.04
N LEU A 96 1.82 8.98 -12.72
CA LEU A 96 1.89 9.08 -14.17
C LEU A 96 1.28 7.87 -14.87
N LEU A 97 1.26 6.72 -14.19
CA LEU A 97 0.75 5.45 -14.71
C LEU A 97 -0.53 5.01 -14.00
N GLU A 98 -1.24 5.93 -13.37
CA GLU A 98 -2.38 5.62 -12.51
C GLU A 98 -3.41 4.72 -13.17
N ARG A 99 -3.85 5.06 -14.38
CA ARG A 99 -4.84 4.26 -15.09
C ARG A 99 -4.33 2.86 -15.39
N GLU A 100 -3.10 2.75 -15.88
CA GLU A 100 -2.49 1.47 -16.23
C GLU A 100 -2.35 0.57 -15.01
N LEU A 101 -1.97 1.14 -13.87
CA LEU A 101 -1.84 0.38 -12.62
C LEU A 101 -3.20 -0.09 -12.12
N LEU A 102 -4.22 0.76 -12.16
CA LEU A 102 -5.57 0.38 -11.74
C LEU A 102 -6.15 -0.69 -12.65
N ASP A 103 -5.96 -0.55 -13.96
CA ASP A 103 -6.45 -1.55 -14.93
C ASP A 103 -5.76 -2.89 -14.73
N ALA A 104 -4.46 -2.90 -14.51
CA ALA A 104 -3.70 -4.13 -14.26
C ALA A 104 -4.14 -4.79 -12.95
N ALA A 105 -4.32 -4.02 -11.90
CA ALA A 105 -4.76 -4.53 -10.60
C ALA A 105 -6.17 -5.13 -10.69
N ALA A 106 -7.09 -4.45 -11.36
CA ALA A 106 -8.46 -4.93 -11.55
C ALA A 106 -8.50 -6.22 -12.37
N ALA A 107 -7.70 -6.29 -13.43
CA ALA A 107 -7.63 -7.48 -14.28
C ALA A 107 -7.07 -8.69 -13.51
N GLY A 108 -6.12 -8.46 -12.61
CA GLY A 108 -5.56 -9.51 -11.79
C GLY A 108 -6.49 -10.01 -10.70
N ASP A 109 -7.43 -9.16 -10.24
CA ASP A 109 -8.38 -9.48 -9.17
C ASP A 109 -9.62 -10.24 -9.69
N PHE A 110 -9.91 -10.07 -10.95
CA PHE A 110 -11.08 -10.64 -11.60
C PHE A 110 -10.69 -11.56 -12.76
#